data_58283d50b0a521a89e023bbbf3b4c677
#
_entry.id   58283d50b0a521a89e023bbbf3b4c677
#
_cell.length_a   1.000
_cell.length_b   1.000
_cell.length_c   1.000
_cell.angle_alpha   90.00
_cell.angle_beta   90.00
_cell.angle_gamma   90.00
#
_symmetry.space_group_name_H-M   'P 1'
#
loop_
_entity.id
_entity.type
_entity.pdbx_description
1 polymer ?
#
loop_
_entity_poly.entity_id
_entity_poly.type
_entity_poly.pdbx_seq_one_letter_code
_entity_poly.pdbx_strand_id
1 'polypeptide(L)'
;MRVGYFQFAPVFGEVSRNLDTIVAALDRADADLMVLPELCASGYQFLSQQEVLALSEPVPDGPTTQRLIDLAKRRQMVIVAGLPERAGAVCYNSAVVVGPSGFIGCYRKTHLFFEETLFFAPGDTGFQVWDIGLAKIGVMICFDWYYPEAARTLALKGAEIICHPSNLVLPDCP
;
A
#
# COMPACT_ATOMS: atom_id res chain seq x y z
N MET A 1 -0.44 -13.07 17.35
CA MET A 1 -0.80 -12.11 16.30
C MET A 1 -1.42 -12.84 15.13
N ARG A 2 -2.58 -12.37 14.63
CA ARG A 2 -3.26 -12.87 13.44
C ARG A 2 -2.97 -11.92 12.28
N VAL A 3 -2.42 -12.46 11.20
CA VAL A 3 -2.11 -11.70 9.99
C VAL A 3 -3.05 -12.12 8.87
N GLY A 4 -3.61 -11.16 8.17
CA GLY A 4 -4.50 -11.40 7.05
C GLY A 4 -4.14 -10.53 5.85
N TYR A 5 -4.73 -10.88 4.72
CA TYR A 5 -4.76 -10.04 3.54
C TYR A 5 -6.18 -10.00 2.98
N PHE A 6 -6.50 -8.92 2.29
CA PHE A 6 -7.77 -8.82 1.59
C PHE A 6 -7.51 -8.62 0.11
N GLN A 7 -7.78 -9.66 -0.66
CA GLN A 7 -7.66 -9.66 -2.11
C GLN A 7 -9.01 -9.35 -2.74
N PHE A 8 -9.06 -8.29 -3.56
CA PHE A 8 -10.23 -7.93 -4.35
C PHE A 8 -9.77 -7.22 -5.63
N ALA A 9 -10.69 -7.04 -6.58
CA ALA A 9 -10.45 -6.30 -7.81
C ALA A 9 -10.97 -4.87 -7.65
N PRO A 10 -10.11 -3.86 -7.44
CA PRO A 10 -10.53 -2.46 -7.41
C PRO A 10 -11.12 -2.02 -8.76
N VAL A 11 -12.20 -1.26 -8.73
CA VAL A 11 -12.72 -0.61 -9.93
C VAL A 11 -11.92 0.68 -10.16
N PHE A 12 -11.28 0.79 -11.34
CA PHE A 12 -10.43 1.92 -11.66
C PHE A 12 -11.16 3.27 -11.51
N GLY A 13 -10.57 4.22 -10.79
CA GLY A 13 -11.11 5.55 -10.54
C GLY A 13 -12.23 5.65 -9.51
N GLU A 14 -12.84 4.53 -9.11
CA GLU A 14 -13.98 4.49 -8.19
C GLU A 14 -13.53 4.45 -6.71
N VAL A 15 -12.73 5.44 -6.31
CA VAL A 15 -12.05 5.47 -4.99
C VAL A 15 -13.03 5.24 -3.83
N SER A 16 -14.16 5.95 -3.82
CA SER A 16 -15.14 5.81 -2.73
C SER A 16 -15.71 4.40 -2.63
N ARG A 17 -16.08 3.81 -3.78
CA ARG A 17 -16.62 2.44 -3.87
C ARG A 17 -15.59 1.39 -3.42
N ASN A 18 -14.35 1.55 -3.83
CA ASN A 18 -13.26 0.65 -3.45
C ASN A 18 -13.02 0.72 -1.94
N LEU A 19 -13.01 1.93 -1.37
CA LEU A 19 -12.89 2.12 0.08
C LEU A 19 -14.08 1.55 0.86
N ASP A 20 -15.32 1.69 0.35
CA ASP A 20 -16.49 1.06 0.97
C ASP A 20 -16.36 -0.46 1.00
N THR A 21 -15.85 -1.05 -0.08
CA THR A 21 -15.57 -2.49 -0.16
C THR A 21 -14.52 -2.92 0.85
N ILE A 22 -13.41 -2.16 0.96
CA ILE A 22 -12.36 -2.40 1.95
C ILE A 22 -12.93 -2.33 3.38
N VAL A 23 -13.64 -1.25 3.69
CA VAL A 23 -14.23 -1.03 5.02
C VAL A 23 -15.17 -2.17 5.39
N ALA A 24 -16.07 -2.56 4.48
CA ALA A 24 -17.04 -3.64 4.73
C ALA A 24 -16.36 -5.01 4.97
N ALA A 25 -15.25 -5.27 4.28
CA ALA A 25 -14.48 -6.49 4.48
C ALA A 25 -13.72 -6.48 5.82
N LEU A 26 -13.01 -5.40 6.11
CA LEU A 26 -12.17 -5.30 7.31
C LEU A 26 -12.99 -5.13 8.60
N ASP A 27 -14.20 -4.58 8.52
CA ASP A 27 -15.12 -4.54 9.68
C ASP A 27 -15.54 -5.93 10.17
N ARG A 28 -15.39 -6.95 9.33
CA ARG A 28 -15.69 -8.35 9.66
C ARG A 28 -14.42 -9.18 9.91
N ALA A 29 -13.25 -8.63 9.59
CA ALA A 29 -11.99 -9.35 9.72
C ALA A 29 -11.61 -9.52 11.19
N ASP A 30 -11.09 -10.69 11.52
CA ASP A 30 -10.51 -10.99 12.83
C ASP A 30 -9.00 -11.12 12.68
N ALA A 31 -8.32 -9.96 12.61
CA ALA A 31 -6.88 -9.88 12.41
C ALA A 31 -6.29 -8.69 13.16
N ASP A 32 -5.01 -8.81 13.53
CA ASP A 32 -4.22 -7.76 14.17
C ASP A 32 -3.47 -6.91 13.13
N LEU A 33 -3.15 -7.54 11.98
CA LEU A 33 -2.48 -6.91 10.83
C LEU A 33 -3.18 -7.34 9.54
N MET A 34 -3.57 -6.37 8.71
CA MET A 34 -4.17 -6.59 7.38
C MET A 34 -3.35 -5.92 6.28
N VAL A 35 -3.11 -6.68 5.19
CA VAL A 35 -2.43 -6.17 4.00
C VAL A 35 -3.43 -6.08 2.85
N LEU A 36 -3.52 -4.90 2.24
CA LEU A 36 -4.36 -4.61 1.09
C LEU A 36 -3.52 -4.57 -0.20
N PRO A 37 -4.14 -4.66 -1.39
CA PRO A 37 -3.42 -4.60 -2.65
C PRO A 37 -2.66 -3.28 -2.88
N GLU A 38 -1.73 -3.32 -3.80
CA GLU A 38 -1.12 -2.14 -4.42
C GLU A 38 -2.20 -1.32 -5.11
N LEU A 39 -2.16 0.04 -4.93
CA LEU A 39 -3.12 0.99 -5.52
C LEU A 39 -4.59 0.59 -5.28
N CYS A 40 -4.89 0.05 -4.09
CA CYS A 40 -6.16 -0.61 -3.79
C CYS A 40 -7.36 0.34 -3.82
N ALA A 41 -7.18 1.63 -3.62
CA ALA A 41 -8.27 2.60 -3.66
C ALA A 41 -8.53 3.12 -5.09
N SER A 42 -7.50 3.34 -5.88
CA SER A 42 -7.60 3.93 -7.24
C SER A 42 -7.78 2.90 -8.35
N GLY A 43 -7.31 1.67 -8.14
CA GLY A 43 -7.02 0.73 -9.22
C GLY A 43 -5.65 1.00 -9.84
N TYR A 44 -5.18 0.09 -10.70
CA TYR A 44 -3.77 0.05 -11.13
C TYR A 44 -3.53 0.61 -12.55
N GLN A 45 -4.48 0.47 -13.48
CA GLN A 45 -4.24 0.74 -14.90
C GLN A 45 -4.43 2.21 -15.26
N PHE A 46 -3.42 3.03 -15.02
CA PHE A 46 -3.38 4.41 -15.47
C PHE A 46 -3.02 4.49 -16.95
N LEU A 47 -3.69 5.37 -17.69
CA LEU A 47 -3.44 5.64 -19.11
C LEU A 47 -2.83 7.02 -19.35
N SER A 48 -2.81 7.89 -18.33
CA SER A 48 -2.28 9.24 -18.45
C SER A 48 -1.77 9.80 -17.13
N GLN A 49 -0.84 10.75 -17.21
CA GLN A 49 -0.39 11.54 -16.06
C GLN A 49 -1.54 12.31 -15.40
N GLN A 50 -2.55 12.72 -16.19
CA GLN A 50 -3.71 13.45 -15.67
C GLN A 50 -4.56 12.57 -14.75
N GLU A 51 -4.75 11.28 -15.08
CA GLU A 51 -5.45 10.34 -14.21
C GLU A 51 -4.68 10.10 -12.91
N VAL A 52 -3.35 9.95 -13.00
CA VAL A 52 -2.51 9.79 -11.81
C VAL A 52 -2.64 11.00 -10.89
N LEU A 53 -2.54 12.22 -11.43
CA LEU A 53 -2.70 13.44 -10.65
C LEU A 53 -4.09 13.58 -10.02
N ALA A 54 -5.14 13.18 -10.74
CA ALA A 54 -6.52 13.25 -10.27
C ALA A 54 -6.82 12.26 -9.13
N LEU A 55 -6.18 11.09 -9.15
CA LEU A 55 -6.40 10.01 -8.20
C LEU A 55 -5.37 9.96 -7.07
N SER A 56 -4.27 10.74 -7.19
CA SER A 56 -3.24 10.81 -6.15
C SER A 56 -3.60 11.76 -5.03
N GLU A 57 -3.26 11.40 -3.82
CA GLU A 57 -3.55 12.17 -2.62
C GLU A 57 -2.29 12.44 -1.77
N PRO A 58 -2.28 13.52 -0.97
CA PRO A 58 -1.20 13.74 -0.02
C PRO A 58 -1.24 12.69 1.10
N VAL A 59 -0.07 12.25 1.54
CA VAL A 59 0.08 11.35 2.68
C VAL A 59 0.72 12.13 3.84
N PRO A 60 0.16 12.04 5.06
CA PRO A 60 -0.98 11.21 5.49
C PRO A 60 -2.36 11.85 5.37
N ASP A 61 -2.47 13.09 4.88
CA ASP A 61 -3.66 13.93 5.04
C ASP A 61 -4.77 13.66 3.99
N GLY A 62 -4.50 12.78 3.04
CA GLY A 62 -5.46 12.42 1.99
C GLY A 62 -6.63 11.57 2.48
N PRO A 63 -7.77 11.61 1.76
CA PRO A 63 -9.02 10.98 2.20
C PRO A 63 -8.92 9.46 2.38
N THR A 64 -8.16 8.76 1.53
CA THR A 64 -7.96 7.31 1.66
C THR A 64 -7.22 6.99 2.95
N THR A 65 -6.08 7.67 3.19
CA THR A 65 -5.27 7.45 4.39
C THR A 65 -6.06 7.76 5.65
N GLN A 66 -6.81 8.87 5.68
CA GLN A 66 -7.62 9.24 6.83
C GLN A 66 -8.73 8.21 7.12
N ARG A 67 -9.40 7.72 6.09
CA ARG A 67 -10.42 6.68 6.24
C ARG A 67 -9.86 5.36 6.75
N LEU A 68 -8.65 4.99 6.31
CA LEU A 68 -7.94 3.81 6.81
C LEU A 68 -7.49 4.00 8.27
N ILE A 69 -7.08 5.19 8.67
CA ILE A 69 -6.76 5.52 10.07
C ILE A 69 -7.99 5.34 10.97
N ASP A 70 -9.15 5.85 10.55
CA ASP A 70 -10.39 5.70 11.31
C ASP A 70 -10.81 4.22 11.43
N LEU A 71 -10.64 3.45 10.36
CA LEU A 71 -10.89 2.02 10.36
C LEU A 71 -9.92 1.28 11.29
N ALA A 72 -8.63 1.58 11.22
CA ALA A 72 -7.60 1.00 12.07
C ALA A 72 -7.86 1.26 13.57
N LYS A 73 -8.24 2.50 13.91
CA LYS A 73 -8.64 2.88 15.27
C LYS A 73 -9.88 2.11 15.75
N ARG A 74 -10.92 2.04 14.93
CA ARG A 74 -12.17 1.37 15.26
C ARG A 74 -11.99 -0.13 15.44
N ARG A 75 -11.17 -0.75 14.59
CA ARG A 75 -10.93 -2.20 14.59
C ARG A 75 -9.76 -2.63 15.45
N GLN A 76 -9.00 -1.69 16.01
CA GLN A 76 -7.79 -1.98 16.80
C GLN A 76 -6.80 -2.88 16.03
N MET A 77 -6.61 -2.60 14.74
CA MET A 77 -5.72 -3.36 13.85
C MET A 77 -4.72 -2.43 13.14
N VAL A 78 -3.63 -3.01 12.66
CA VAL A 78 -2.71 -2.36 11.74
C VAL A 78 -3.14 -2.69 10.31
N ILE A 79 -3.10 -1.68 9.43
CA ILE A 79 -3.44 -1.83 8.01
C ILE A 79 -2.26 -1.32 7.17
N VAL A 80 -1.84 -2.14 6.20
CA VAL A 80 -0.88 -1.76 5.15
C VAL A 80 -1.64 -1.70 3.84
N ALA A 81 -1.62 -0.56 3.15
CA ALA A 81 -2.45 -0.33 1.96
C ALA A 81 -1.69 0.46 0.90
N GLY A 82 -1.74 -0.02 -0.36
CA GLY A 82 -1.17 0.68 -1.51
C GLY A 82 -2.09 1.80 -2.03
N LEU A 83 -1.51 2.96 -2.35
CA LEU A 83 -2.23 4.10 -2.93
C LEU A 83 -1.30 4.98 -3.80
N PRO A 84 -1.85 5.77 -4.75
CA PRO A 84 -1.08 6.78 -5.45
C PRO A 84 -0.91 8.00 -4.53
N GLU A 85 0.34 8.31 -4.19
CA GLU A 85 0.70 9.46 -3.35
C GLU A 85 1.05 10.66 -4.22
N ARG A 86 0.65 11.86 -3.79
CA ARG A 86 1.09 13.13 -4.37
C ARG A 86 1.90 13.94 -3.35
N ALA A 87 3.18 14.16 -3.67
CA ALA A 87 4.08 15.03 -2.90
C ALA A 87 4.45 16.25 -3.75
N GLY A 88 3.70 17.34 -3.60
CA GLY A 88 3.83 18.52 -4.44
C GLY A 88 3.47 18.23 -5.90
N ALA A 89 4.44 18.35 -6.81
CA ALA A 89 4.29 18.05 -8.23
C ALA A 89 4.61 16.61 -8.62
N VAL A 90 5.08 15.80 -7.67
CA VAL A 90 5.55 14.44 -7.92
C VAL A 90 4.54 13.43 -7.40
N CYS A 91 4.30 12.37 -8.19
CA CYS A 91 3.47 11.24 -7.76
C CYS A 91 4.33 10.00 -7.52
N TYR A 92 3.98 9.23 -6.50
CA TYR A 92 4.62 7.98 -6.12
C TYR A 92 3.59 6.85 -6.02
N ASN A 93 4.00 5.65 -6.36
CA ASN A 93 3.29 4.44 -5.97
C ASN A 93 3.74 4.11 -4.54
N SER A 94 2.83 4.27 -3.58
CA SER A 94 3.15 4.24 -2.15
C SER A 94 2.32 3.22 -1.39
N ALA A 95 2.83 2.79 -0.25
CA ALA A 95 2.09 2.01 0.73
C ALA A 95 2.12 2.72 2.09
N VAL A 96 0.95 2.97 2.65
CA VAL A 96 0.80 3.53 4.00
C VAL A 96 0.68 2.41 5.03
N VAL A 97 1.22 2.67 6.19
CA VAL A 97 1.04 1.86 7.39
C VAL A 97 0.27 2.70 8.40
N VAL A 98 -0.89 2.23 8.78
CA VAL A 98 -1.75 2.90 9.78
C VAL A 98 -2.12 1.92 10.88
N GLY A 99 -2.36 2.41 12.07
CA GLY A 99 -2.69 1.58 13.23
C GLY A 99 -3.67 2.24 14.19
N PRO A 100 -3.93 1.61 15.34
CA PRO A 100 -4.85 2.15 16.35
C PRO A 100 -4.50 3.56 16.84
N SER A 101 -3.21 3.89 16.87
CA SER A 101 -2.73 5.22 17.27
C SER A 101 -2.70 6.25 16.12
N GLY A 102 -2.98 5.85 14.89
CA GLY A 102 -2.99 6.72 13.71
C GLY A 102 -2.00 6.29 12.63
N PHE A 103 -1.43 7.26 11.92
CA PHE A 103 -0.42 7.05 10.89
C PHE A 103 0.90 6.60 11.51
N ILE A 104 1.49 5.52 10.95
CA ILE A 104 2.76 4.95 11.40
C ILE A 104 3.88 5.30 10.43
N GLY A 105 3.62 5.17 9.12
CA GLY A 105 4.62 5.46 8.11
C GLY A 105 4.15 5.25 6.67
N CYS A 106 5.03 5.61 5.73
CA CYS A 106 4.80 5.44 4.31
C CYS A 106 6.07 4.91 3.65
N TYR A 107 5.91 3.96 2.75
CA TYR A 107 6.95 3.46 1.85
C TYR A 107 6.60 3.84 0.43
N ARG A 108 7.53 4.44 -0.30
CA ARG A 108 7.44 4.73 -1.74
C ARG A 108 8.16 3.65 -2.52
N LYS A 109 7.48 3.03 -3.48
CA LYS A 109 7.98 1.93 -4.29
C LYS A 109 9.31 2.27 -4.96
N THR A 110 10.34 1.50 -4.64
CA THR A 110 11.70 1.73 -5.18
C THR A 110 11.81 1.26 -6.62
N HIS A 111 11.25 0.08 -6.93
CA HIS A 111 11.37 -0.54 -8.26
C HIS A 111 10.03 -0.47 -8.99
N LEU A 112 9.92 0.49 -9.90
CA LEU A 112 8.73 0.67 -10.72
C LEU A 112 8.66 -0.40 -11.81
N PHE A 113 7.45 -0.86 -12.10
CA PHE A 113 7.20 -1.88 -13.10
C PHE A 113 6.67 -1.26 -14.40
N PHE A 114 7.30 -1.60 -15.52
CA PHE A 114 6.85 -1.29 -16.88
C PHE A 114 6.39 0.18 -17.04
N GLU A 115 5.10 0.42 -17.36
CA GLU A 115 4.54 1.76 -17.61
C GLU A 115 4.44 2.64 -16.36
N GLU A 116 4.58 2.08 -15.16
CA GLU A 116 4.65 2.90 -13.94
C GLU A 116 5.72 4.00 -14.03
N THR A 117 6.81 3.72 -14.75
CA THR A 117 7.91 4.68 -14.97
C THR A 117 7.50 5.93 -15.76
N LEU A 118 6.36 5.88 -16.45
CA LEU A 118 5.80 7.03 -17.18
C LEU A 118 5.03 7.97 -16.25
N PHE A 119 4.57 7.48 -15.10
CA PHE A 119 3.58 8.14 -14.25
C PHE A 119 4.08 8.44 -12.85
N PHE A 120 4.89 7.56 -12.29
CA PHE A 120 5.40 7.66 -10.92
C PHE A 120 6.91 7.88 -10.91
N ALA A 121 7.38 8.60 -9.91
CA ALA A 121 8.81 8.69 -9.62
C ALA A 121 9.27 7.48 -8.79
N PRO A 122 10.53 7.03 -8.96
CA PRO A 122 11.13 6.08 -8.05
C PRO A 122 11.08 6.56 -6.60
N GLY A 123 10.78 5.66 -5.68
CA GLY A 123 10.69 5.98 -4.27
C GLY A 123 12.01 6.42 -3.66
N ASP A 124 11.95 7.39 -2.77
CA ASP A 124 13.08 8.02 -2.08
C ASP A 124 13.14 7.73 -0.57
N THR A 125 12.18 6.97 -0.04
CA THR A 125 12.11 6.59 1.38
C THR A 125 13.13 5.52 1.78
N GLY A 126 13.62 4.76 0.81
CA GLY A 126 14.33 3.51 1.06
C GLY A 126 13.44 2.47 1.75
N PHE A 127 13.94 1.25 1.90
CA PHE A 127 13.21 0.19 2.59
C PHE A 127 13.12 0.47 4.09
N GLN A 128 11.90 0.48 4.63
CA GLN A 128 11.59 0.84 6.01
C GLN A 128 11.05 -0.36 6.79
N VAL A 129 11.36 -0.39 8.09
CA VAL A 129 10.81 -1.36 9.04
C VAL A 129 10.20 -0.57 10.21
N TRP A 130 8.97 -0.93 10.58
CA TRP A 130 8.25 -0.30 11.68
C TRP A 130 7.93 -1.33 12.75
N ASP A 131 8.12 -0.93 14.01
CA ASP A 131 7.64 -1.68 15.16
C ASP A 131 6.16 -1.34 15.40
N ILE A 132 5.29 -2.32 15.27
CA ILE A 132 3.85 -2.17 15.48
C ILE A 132 3.40 -2.65 16.88
N GLY A 133 4.36 -2.90 17.78
CA GLY A 133 4.11 -3.39 19.13
C GLY A 133 3.90 -4.90 19.22
N LEU A 134 3.43 -5.53 18.14
CA LEU A 134 3.21 -6.99 18.05
C LEU A 134 4.31 -7.71 17.25
N ALA A 135 4.93 -6.98 16.35
CA ALA A 135 6.04 -7.43 15.50
C ALA A 135 6.70 -6.24 14.81
N LYS A 136 7.87 -6.46 14.22
CA LYS A 136 8.51 -5.53 13.28
C LYS A 136 8.10 -5.90 11.87
N ILE A 137 7.43 -4.99 11.19
CA ILE A 137 6.99 -5.19 9.81
C ILE A 137 7.85 -4.38 8.84
N GLY A 138 8.25 -5.03 7.73
CA GLY A 138 8.82 -4.37 6.56
C GLY A 138 7.77 -4.27 5.45
N VAL A 139 7.90 -3.27 4.58
CA VAL A 139 7.01 -3.12 3.43
C VAL A 139 7.82 -3.07 2.15
N MET A 140 7.39 -3.83 1.16
CA MET A 140 7.80 -3.73 -0.25
C MET A 140 6.54 -3.80 -1.12
N ILE A 141 6.59 -3.22 -2.33
CA ILE A 141 5.43 -3.15 -3.21
C ILE A 141 5.70 -3.93 -4.50
N CYS A 142 4.83 -4.90 -4.81
CA CYS A 142 4.74 -5.62 -6.08
C CYS A 142 6.12 -5.93 -6.68
N PHE A 143 6.55 -5.28 -7.75
CA PHE A 143 7.80 -5.55 -8.48
C PHE A 143 9.09 -5.45 -7.65
N ASP A 144 9.06 -4.85 -6.45
CA ASP A 144 10.20 -4.91 -5.51
C ASP A 144 10.64 -6.35 -5.22
N TRP A 145 9.71 -7.32 -5.27
CA TRP A 145 10.01 -8.74 -5.01
C TRP A 145 11.01 -9.34 -6.00
N TYR A 146 11.06 -8.79 -7.22
CA TYR A 146 11.96 -9.28 -8.26
C TYR A 146 13.44 -9.07 -7.89
N TYR A 147 13.71 -8.09 -7.04
CA TYR A 147 15.05 -7.75 -6.56
C TYR A 147 15.27 -8.37 -5.18
N PRO A 148 16.14 -9.41 -5.07
CA PRO A 148 16.39 -10.09 -3.78
C PRO A 148 16.91 -9.14 -2.71
N GLU A 149 17.53 -8.02 -3.11
CA GLU A 149 18.01 -6.96 -2.22
C GLU A 149 16.87 -6.33 -1.42
N ALA A 150 15.66 -6.24 -1.95
CA ALA A 150 14.51 -5.66 -1.27
C ALA A 150 14.18 -6.46 0.00
N ALA A 151 13.83 -7.73 -0.15
CA ALA A 151 13.49 -8.59 0.97
C ALA A 151 14.69 -8.78 1.92
N ARG A 152 15.91 -8.92 1.37
CA ARG A 152 17.12 -9.05 2.18
C ARG A 152 17.39 -7.82 3.03
N THR A 153 17.24 -6.62 2.47
CA THR A 153 17.42 -5.35 3.21
C THR A 153 16.40 -5.25 4.35
N LEU A 154 15.13 -5.57 4.10
CA LEU A 154 14.09 -5.58 5.13
C LEU A 154 14.43 -6.58 6.25
N ALA A 155 14.83 -7.80 5.89
CA ALA A 155 15.24 -8.82 6.86
C ALA A 155 16.45 -8.38 7.70
N LEU A 156 17.48 -7.80 7.09
CA LEU A 156 18.66 -7.28 7.79
C LEU A 156 18.34 -6.08 8.69
N LYS A 157 17.31 -5.30 8.36
CA LYS A 157 16.79 -4.24 9.23
C LYS A 157 15.91 -4.77 10.35
N GLY A 158 15.69 -6.07 10.44
CA GLY A 158 14.99 -6.73 11.52
C GLY A 158 13.48 -6.90 11.28
N ALA A 159 13.01 -6.86 10.03
CA ALA A 159 11.63 -7.21 9.74
C ALA A 159 11.36 -8.68 10.07
N GLU A 160 10.34 -8.93 10.87
CA GLU A 160 9.85 -10.26 11.22
C GLU A 160 8.75 -10.71 10.26
N ILE A 161 8.04 -9.73 9.67
CA ILE A 161 7.02 -9.95 8.64
C ILE A 161 7.26 -8.95 7.53
N ILE A 162 7.18 -9.41 6.28
CA ILE A 162 7.20 -8.55 5.10
C ILE A 162 5.79 -8.44 4.56
N CYS A 163 5.23 -7.23 4.60
CA CYS A 163 3.96 -6.88 3.98
C CYS A 163 4.21 -6.52 2.52
N HIS A 164 3.45 -7.15 1.62
CA HIS A 164 3.70 -7.04 0.19
C HIS A 164 2.43 -6.68 -0.59
N PRO A 165 1.94 -5.42 -0.49
CA PRO A 165 0.91 -4.93 -1.40
C PRO A 165 1.29 -5.19 -2.85
N SER A 166 0.43 -5.88 -3.59
CA SER A 166 0.75 -6.29 -4.96
C SER A 166 -0.46 -6.25 -5.88
N ASN A 167 -0.18 -6.02 -7.15
CA ASN A 167 -1.09 -6.20 -8.26
C ASN A 167 -0.34 -7.01 -9.33
N LEU A 168 -0.23 -8.33 -9.09
CA LEU A 168 0.58 -9.20 -9.93
C LEU A 168 -0.15 -9.51 -11.24
N VAL A 169 0.54 -9.29 -12.34
CA VAL A 169 0.10 -9.69 -13.68
C VAL A 169 0.45 -11.16 -13.85
N LEU A 170 -0.55 -11.99 -14.16
CA LEU A 170 -0.28 -13.36 -14.58
C LEU A 170 0.40 -13.31 -15.94
N PRO A 171 1.54 -13.98 -16.13
CA PRO A 171 2.09 -14.13 -17.47
C PRO A 171 1.03 -14.84 -18.32
N ASP A 172 0.76 -14.29 -19.50
CA ASP A 172 0.02 -15.03 -20.51
C ASP A 172 0.79 -16.32 -20.76
N CYS A 173 0.26 -17.42 -20.23
CA CYS A 173 0.77 -18.73 -20.60
C CYS A 173 0.41 -18.95 -22.07
N PRO A 174 1.38 -19.16 -22.96
CA PRO A 174 1.08 -19.50 -24.34
C PRO A 174 0.35 -20.86 -24.44
#